data_6e447d8fea2284a47b31030971cd2a02
#
_entry.id   6e447d8fea2284a47b31030971cd2a02
#
_cell.length_a   1.000
_cell.length_b   1.000
_cell.length_c   1.000
_cell.angle_alpha   90.00
_cell.angle_beta   90.00
_cell.angle_gamma   90.00
#
_symmetry.space_group_name_H-M   'P 1'
#
loop_
_entity.id
_entity.type
_entity.pdbx_description
1 polymer ?
#
loop_
_entity_poly.entity_id
_entity_poly.type
_entity_poly.pdbx_seq_one_letter_code
_entity_poly.pdbx_strand_id
1 'polypeptide(L)'
;MRRGARERGKSDPIDAEAVARVALREDDLPTAVLAGPERDLKLLADHRRSMVARRSALQSKLRWFLHEIDPAIEVPSRALRRYCVLNSLQEQLAGRDGVVVEIAADMIAEIVSLTRRINELEARLGRLVRTEYPHLLAVDGLGVLGAATIVGETAGAARFHSKDAFARFNGTAPIPVWSGNHERFRLNRGGNRTINTALHMAAVTQQRLGYEGADYVAKQLARGKTHTEAMRLLRRRISDRVFAALRADEKAKESPIDLRHRPGPEPVLEVAA
;
A
#
# COMPACT_ATOMS: atom_id res chain seq x y z
N MET A 1 30.37 -0.05 8.35
CA MET A 1 31.07 1.22 8.13
C MET A 1 30.92 2.13 9.37
N ARG A 2 31.71 1.93 10.41
CA ARG A 2 31.72 2.75 11.64
C ARG A 2 33.14 2.95 12.11
N ARG A 3 34.01 3.52 11.28
CA ARG A 3 35.41 3.82 11.64
C ARG A 3 35.83 5.23 11.25
N GLY A 4 34.94 6.20 11.39
CA GLY A 4 35.31 7.61 11.34
C GLY A 4 34.72 8.27 12.58
N ALA A 5 35.57 8.85 13.39
CA ALA A 5 35.29 9.65 14.60
C ALA A 5 34.09 9.17 15.44
N ARG A 6 34.36 8.55 16.57
CA ARG A 6 33.38 8.29 17.63
C ARG A 6 32.98 9.62 18.29
N GLU A 7 32.15 10.39 17.66
CA GLU A 7 31.43 11.43 18.37
C GLU A 7 30.30 10.81 19.20
N ARG A 8 30.20 11.24 20.45
CA ARG A 8 29.12 10.80 21.36
C ARG A 8 27.84 11.55 21.01
N GLY A 9 26.90 10.84 20.43
CA GLY A 9 25.55 11.34 20.15
C GLY A 9 25.15 11.11 18.71
N LYS A 10 23.84 11.06 18.48
CA LYS A 10 23.22 11.07 17.17
C LYS A 10 22.73 12.50 16.93
N SER A 11 23.22 13.15 15.86
CA SER A 11 22.76 14.48 15.47
C SER A 11 22.57 14.54 13.96
N ASP A 12 21.62 15.37 13.53
CA ASP A 12 21.34 15.56 12.11
C ASP A 12 22.57 15.99 11.27
N PRO A 13 23.48 16.87 11.76
CA PRO A 13 24.73 17.19 11.06
C PRO A 13 25.63 15.98 10.83
N ILE A 14 25.78 15.09 11.82
CA ILE A 14 26.61 13.88 11.69
C ILE A 14 26.00 12.91 10.67
N ASP A 15 24.68 12.74 10.68
CA ASP A 15 23.97 11.90 9.72
C ASP A 15 24.05 12.51 8.31
N ALA A 16 23.91 13.83 8.18
CA ALA A 16 24.03 14.53 6.89
C ALA A 16 25.46 14.41 6.32
N GLU A 17 26.50 14.59 7.13
CA GLU A 17 27.90 14.43 6.71
C GLU A 17 28.18 12.97 6.29
N ALA A 18 27.66 11.99 7.02
CA ALA A 18 27.82 10.59 6.68
C ALA A 18 27.17 10.27 5.31
N VAL A 19 25.98 10.81 5.05
CA VAL A 19 25.30 10.68 3.74
C VAL A 19 26.10 11.36 2.63
N ALA A 20 26.58 12.60 2.85
CA ALA A 20 27.38 13.33 1.86
C ALA A 20 28.67 12.59 1.52
N ARG A 21 29.38 12.04 2.51
CA ARG A 21 30.60 11.24 2.29
C ARG A 21 30.34 9.97 1.48
N VAL A 22 29.20 9.31 1.70
CA VAL A 22 28.81 8.14 0.89
C VAL A 22 28.53 8.58 -0.56
N ALA A 23 27.77 9.67 -0.75
CA ALA A 23 27.44 10.19 -2.07
C ALA A 23 28.66 10.60 -2.88
N LEU A 24 29.71 11.14 -2.23
CA LEU A 24 30.97 11.51 -2.87
C LEU A 24 31.90 10.33 -3.19
N ARG A 25 31.69 9.20 -2.51
CA ARG A 25 32.56 8.03 -2.66
C ARG A 25 32.02 6.98 -3.62
N GLU A 26 30.70 6.86 -3.70
CA GLU A 26 30.02 5.80 -4.46
C GLU A 26 29.45 6.42 -5.75
N ASP A 27 30.04 6.11 -6.90
CA ASP A 27 29.61 6.64 -8.20
C ASP A 27 28.32 5.99 -8.72
N ASP A 28 27.98 4.77 -8.25
CA ASP A 28 26.81 4.00 -8.67
C ASP A 28 25.79 3.85 -7.54
N LEU A 29 25.27 4.96 -7.06
CA LEU A 29 24.19 4.95 -6.07
C LEU A 29 22.84 4.65 -6.73
N PRO A 30 22.04 3.73 -6.16
CA PRO A 30 20.72 3.42 -6.67
C PRO A 30 19.82 4.67 -6.68
N THR A 31 19.34 5.06 -7.86
CA THR A 31 18.49 6.25 -8.02
C THR A 31 17.01 5.88 -7.95
N ALA A 32 16.26 6.62 -7.15
CA ALA A 32 14.82 6.47 -7.08
C ALA A 32 14.13 7.20 -8.24
N VAL A 33 13.10 6.57 -8.83
CA VAL A 33 12.27 7.20 -9.86
C VAL A 33 11.28 8.15 -9.18
N LEU A 34 11.50 9.46 -9.35
CA LEU A 34 10.68 10.52 -8.74
C LEU A 34 9.75 11.23 -9.74
N ALA A 35 9.49 10.61 -10.88
CA ALA A 35 8.60 11.10 -11.93
C ALA A 35 7.77 9.96 -12.51
N GLY A 36 6.79 10.27 -13.36
CA GLY A 36 5.98 9.27 -14.05
C GLY A 36 5.01 8.52 -13.16
N PRO A 37 4.56 7.33 -13.61
CA PRO A 37 3.51 6.54 -12.95
C PRO A 37 3.83 6.16 -11.50
N GLU A 38 5.09 5.92 -11.16
CA GLU A 38 5.55 5.59 -9.81
C GLU A 38 5.27 6.74 -8.84
N ARG A 39 5.59 7.96 -9.28
CA ARG A 39 5.35 9.18 -8.50
C ARG A 39 3.87 9.47 -8.36
N ASP A 40 3.12 9.34 -9.45
CA ASP A 40 1.67 9.55 -9.45
C ASP A 40 0.95 8.58 -8.50
N LEU A 41 1.30 7.30 -8.57
CA LEU A 41 0.77 6.27 -7.66
C LEU A 41 1.09 6.58 -6.21
N LYS A 42 2.32 7.04 -5.92
CA LYS A 42 2.73 7.46 -4.57
C LYS A 42 1.87 8.59 -4.04
N LEU A 43 1.74 9.68 -4.82
CA LEU A 43 1.01 10.86 -4.42
C LEU A 43 -0.50 10.58 -4.24
N LEU A 44 -1.11 9.84 -5.17
CA LEU A 44 -2.52 9.47 -5.10
C LEU A 44 -2.82 8.53 -3.92
N ALA A 45 -1.95 7.54 -3.66
CA ALA A 45 -2.11 6.63 -2.54
C ALA A 45 -1.98 7.33 -1.19
N ASP A 46 -1.01 8.26 -1.06
CA ASP A 46 -0.82 9.03 0.17
C ASP A 46 -1.97 10.02 0.40
N HIS A 47 -2.42 10.70 -0.65
CA HIS A 47 -3.58 11.60 -0.56
C HIS A 47 -4.84 10.83 -0.16
N ARG A 48 -5.11 9.67 -0.81
CA ARG A 48 -6.22 8.80 -0.41
C ARG A 48 -6.11 8.38 1.07
N ARG A 49 -4.90 8.00 1.52
CA ARG A 49 -4.67 7.60 2.93
C ARG A 49 -5.02 8.73 3.90
N SER A 50 -4.63 9.96 3.60
CA SER A 50 -4.96 11.15 4.38
C SER A 50 -6.48 11.38 4.44
N MET A 51 -7.18 11.28 3.31
CA MET A 51 -8.64 11.43 3.26
C MET A 51 -9.36 10.34 4.05
N VAL A 52 -8.89 9.09 4.00
CA VAL A 52 -9.46 7.99 4.80
C VAL A 52 -9.25 8.24 6.30
N ALA A 53 -8.08 8.73 6.70
CA ALA A 53 -7.83 9.08 8.10
C ALA A 53 -8.78 10.20 8.59
N ARG A 54 -8.94 11.27 7.79
CA ARG A 54 -9.88 12.36 8.08
C ARG A 54 -11.32 11.85 8.19
N ARG A 55 -11.78 11.04 7.23
CA ARG A 55 -13.12 10.44 7.28
C ARG A 55 -13.30 9.59 8.53
N SER A 56 -12.31 8.78 8.91
CA SER A 56 -12.40 7.93 10.09
C SER A 56 -12.49 8.74 11.39
N ALA A 57 -11.75 9.85 11.48
CA ALA A 57 -11.84 10.76 12.63
C ALA A 57 -13.23 11.41 12.73
N LEU A 58 -13.78 11.87 11.59
CA LEU A 58 -15.14 12.42 11.53
C LEU A 58 -16.20 11.38 11.93
N GLN A 59 -16.09 10.14 11.44
CA GLN A 59 -17.00 9.06 11.79
C GLN A 59 -16.99 8.74 13.29
N SER A 60 -15.81 8.78 13.92
CA SER A 60 -15.69 8.58 15.37
C SER A 60 -16.34 9.72 16.14
N LYS A 61 -16.12 10.96 15.69
CA LYS A 61 -16.70 12.16 16.33
C LYS A 61 -18.24 12.22 16.13
N LEU A 62 -18.73 11.90 14.93
CA LEU A 62 -20.17 11.87 14.63
C LEU A 62 -20.93 10.90 15.55
N ARG A 63 -20.35 9.73 15.88
CA ARG A 63 -20.98 8.80 16.82
C ARG A 63 -21.24 9.41 18.18
N TRP A 64 -20.36 10.26 18.66
CA TRP A 64 -20.55 11.00 19.90
C TRP A 64 -21.72 11.96 19.83
N PHE A 65 -21.82 12.77 18.77
CA PHE A 65 -22.93 13.71 18.60
C PHE A 65 -24.25 13.01 18.41
N LEU A 66 -24.30 11.91 17.65
CA LEU A 66 -25.54 11.12 17.49
C LEU A 66 -26.02 10.57 18.83
N HIS A 67 -25.12 10.07 19.68
CA HIS A 67 -25.47 9.61 21.02
C HIS A 67 -25.94 10.74 21.94
N GLU A 68 -25.37 11.93 21.82
CA GLU A 68 -25.79 13.12 22.57
C GLU A 68 -27.18 13.60 22.15
N ILE A 69 -27.49 13.56 20.85
CA ILE A 69 -28.81 13.91 20.30
C ILE A 69 -29.89 12.92 20.77
N ASP A 70 -29.59 11.64 20.64
CA ASP A 70 -30.53 10.57 21.00
C ASP A 70 -29.75 9.25 21.19
N PRO A 71 -29.63 8.74 22.43
CA PRO A 71 -28.97 7.46 22.70
C PRO A 71 -29.57 6.25 21.99
N ALA A 72 -30.82 6.35 21.49
CA ALA A 72 -31.46 5.30 20.72
C ALA A 72 -30.97 5.21 19.28
N ILE A 73 -30.22 6.20 18.78
CA ILE A 73 -29.63 6.16 17.44
C ILE A 73 -28.44 5.19 17.42
N GLU A 74 -28.71 3.94 17.11
CA GLU A 74 -27.67 2.93 16.96
C GLU A 74 -27.06 2.93 15.57
N VAL A 75 -25.74 3.10 15.50
CA VAL A 75 -24.97 3.03 14.25
C VAL A 75 -24.07 1.80 14.27
N PRO A 76 -24.37 0.76 13.48
CA PRO A 76 -23.56 -0.46 13.44
C PRO A 76 -22.09 -0.17 13.08
N SER A 77 -21.19 -1.07 13.52
CA SER A 77 -19.78 -0.94 13.19
C SER A 77 -19.59 -0.86 11.67
N ARG A 78 -18.73 0.06 11.22
CA ARG A 78 -18.40 0.30 9.81
C ARG A 78 -19.58 0.79 8.93
N ALA A 79 -20.75 1.05 9.48
CA ALA A 79 -21.94 1.46 8.72
C ALA A 79 -21.81 2.87 8.11
N LEU A 80 -21.11 3.82 8.77
CA LEU A 80 -20.89 5.19 8.30
C LEU A 80 -20.05 5.32 7.01
N ARG A 81 -19.79 4.23 6.31
CA ARG A 81 -19.20 4.23 4.96
C ARG A 81 -20.23 3.99 3.86
N ARG A 82 -21.47 3.66 4.21
CA ARG A 82 -22.56 3.37 3.30
C ARG A 82 -23.46 4.58 3.15
N TYR A 83 -23.70 5.00 1.91
CA TYR A 83 -24.55 6.15 1.61
C TYR A 83 -25.98 6.00 2.16
N CYS A 84 -26.56 4.79 2.06
CA CYS A 84 -27.90 4.54 2.60
C CYS A 84 -28.00 4.82 4.10
N VAL A 85 -26.95 4.49 4.89
CA VAL A 85 -26.92 4.78 6.32
C VAL A 85 -26.77 6.29 6.58
N LEU A 86 -25.90 6.95 5.83
CA LEU A 86 -25.69 8.40 5.97
C LEU A 86 -26.96 9.20 5.59
N ASN A 87 -27.65 8.79 4.53
CA ASN A 87 -28.92 9.39 4.12
C ASN A 87 -30.02 9.16 5.19
N SER A 88 -30.15 7.92 5.69
CA SER A 88 -31.12 7.63 6.75
C SER A 88 -30.85 8.43 8.03
N LEU A 89 -29.57 8.64 8.39
CA LEU A 89 -29.22 9.51 9.52
C LEU A 89 -29.58 10.98 9.25
N GLN A 90 -29.40 11.49 8.03
CA GLN A 90 -29.83 12.82 7.65
C GLN A 90 -31.37 12.97 7.80
N GLU A 91 -32.13 11.97 7.35
CA GLU A 91 -33.59 11.95 7.49
C GLU A 91 -34.02 11.93 8.97
N GLN A 92 -33.34 11.16 9.82
CA GLN A 92 -33.62 11.09 11.27
C GLN A 92 -33.28 12.41 12.00
N LEU A 93 -32.33 13.18 11.50
CA LEU A 93 -31.96 14.48 12.03
C LEU A 93 -32.86 15.62 11.47
N ALA A 94 -33.53 15.40 10.34
CA ALA A 94 -34.43 16.37 9.75
C ALA A 94 -35.61 16.65 10.70
N GLY A 95 -35.87 17.93 10.99
CA GLY A 95 -36.91 18.34 11.93
C GLY A 95 -36.50 18.33 13.40
N ARG A 96 -35.24 18.03 13.72
CA ARG A 96 -34.67 18.27 15.05
C ARG A 96 -33.89 19.59 15.02
N ASP A 97 -33.99 20.37 16.09
CA ASP A 97 -33.34 21.68 16.23
C ASP A 97 -32.17 21.60 17.22
N GLY A 98 -31.20 22.49 17.05
CA GLY A 98 -30.09 22.69 17.98
C GLY A 98 -28.72 22.57 17.34
N VAL A 99 -27.72 23.23 17.93
CA VAL A 99 -26.36 23.33 17.43
C VAL A 99 -25.70 21.94 17.25
N VAL A 100 -26.00 21.00 18.14
CA VAL A 100 -25.47 19.63 18.07
C VAL A 100 -25.99 18.89 16.82
N VAL A 101 -27.25 19.13 16.46
CA VAL A 101 -27.88 18.57 15.25
C VAL A 101 -27.29 19.18 14.00
N GLU A 102 -27.09 20.50 13.97
CA GLU A 102 -26.44 21.20 12.86
C GLU A 102 -25.01 20.67 12.62
N ILE A 103 -24.20 20.56 13.67
CA ILE A 103 -22.84 20.01 13.57
C ILE A 103 -22.85 18.57 13.08
N ALA A 104 -23.78 17.73 13.56
CA ALA A 104 -23.90 16.34 13.11
C ALA A 104 -24.28 16.26 11.63
N ALA A 105 -25.20 17.11 11.16
CA ALA A 105 -25.59 17.20 9.75
C ALA A 105 -24.41 17.60 8.85
N ASP A 106 -23.65 18.63 9.27
CA ASP A 106 -22.42 19.06 8.56
C ASP A 106 -21.37 17.94 8.47
N MET A 107 -21.17 17.20 9.56
CA MET A 107 -20.26 16.05 9.57
C MET A 107 -20.73 14.95 8.62
N ILE A 108 -22.03 14.67 8.53
CA ILE A 108 -22.57 13.69 7.58
C ILE A 108 -22.27 14.14 6.16
N ALA A 109 -22.53 15.40 5.82
CA ALA A 109 -22.25 15.98 4.50
C ALA A 109 -20.77 15.88 4.14
N GLU A 110 -19.85 16.17 5.08
CA GLU A 110 -18.42 16.04 4.88
C GLU A 110 -17.99 14.56 4.68
N ILE A 111 -18.54 13.62 5.45
CA ILE A 111 -18.29 12.18 5.30
C ILE A 111 -18.73 11.68 3.92
N VAL A 112 -19.89 12.13 3.43
CA VAL A 112 -20.41 11.83 2.07
C VAL A 112 -19.43 12.34 1.02
N SER A 113 -19.02 13.61 1.12
CA SER A 113 -18.07 14.25 0.19
C SER A 113 -16.73 13.51 0.17
N LEU A 114 -16.16 13.22 1.34
CA LEU A 114 -14.90 12.46 1.45
C LEU A 114 -15.04 11.06 0.86
N THR A 115 -16.17 10.39 1.09
CA THR A 115 -16.39 9.02 0.56
C THR A 115 -16.42 9.04 -0.97
N ARG A 116 -17.10 9.99 -1.60
CA ARG A 116 -17.10 10.17 -3.06
C ARG A 116 -15.70 10.35 -3.60
N ARG A 117 -14.94 11.31 -3.06
CA ARG A 117 -13.57 11.60 -3.50
C ARG A 117 -12.62 10.41 -3.30
N ILE A 118 -12.76 9.67 -2.20
CA ILE A 118 -11.98 8.44 -1.96
C ILE A 118 -12.27 7.41 -3.05
N ASN A 119 -13.54 7.19 -3.40
CA ASN A 119 -13.93 6.23 -4.45
C ASN A 119 -13.39 6.65 -5.83
N GLU A 120 -13.42 7.94 -6.16
CA GLU A 120 -12.84 8.48 -7.40
C GLU A 120 -11.32 8.25 -7.46
N LEU A 121 -10.60 8.49 -6.35
CA LEU A 121 -9.17 8.21 -6.26
C LEU A 121 -8.88 6.71 -6.38
N GLU A 122 -9.67 5.84 -5.77
CA GLU A 122 -9.52 4.40 -5.89
C GLU A 122 -9.75 3.91 -7.33
N ALA A 123 -10.74 4.47 -8.02
CA ALA A 123 -10.98 4.19 -9.43
C ALA A 123 -9.79 4.65 -10.31
N ARG A 124 -9.22 5.84 -10.04
CA ARG A 124 -8.04 6.36 -10.74
C ARG A 124 -6.81 5.49 -10.49
N LEU A 125 -6.54 5.13 -9.24
CA LEU A 125 -5.47 4.21 -8.87
C LEU A 125 -5.65 2.86 -9.57
N GLY A 126 -6.90 2.35 -9.64
CA GLY A 126 -7.22 1.10 -10.31
C GLY A 126 -6.89 1.12 -11.80
N ARG A 127 -7.19 2.19 -12.49
CA ARG A 127 -6.82 2.35 -13.92
C ARG A 127 -5.31 2.35 -14.09
N LEU A 128 -4.60 3.19 -13.36
CA LEU A 128 -3.13 3.29 -13.45
C LEU A 128 -2.45 1.96 -13.17
N VAL A 129 -2.83 1.26 -12.10
CA VAL A 129 -2.21 -0.03 -11.74
C VAL A 129 -2.47 -1.09 -12.80
N ARG A 130 -3.70 -1.18 -13.35
CA ARG A 130 -4.01 -2.18 -14.37
C ARG A 130 -3.27 -1.94 -15.67
N THR A 131 -3.06 -0.69 -16.04
CA THR A 131 -2.34 -0.33 -17.27
C THR A 131 -0.84 -0.51 -17.11
N GLU A 132 -0.28 -0.02 -16.00
CA GLU A 132 1.16 0.13 -15.83
C GLU A 132 1.83 -1.06 -15.12
N TYR A 133 1.07 -1.83 -14.32
CA TYR A 133 1.59 -2.90 -13.44
C TYR A 133 0.71 -4.15 -13.43
N PRO A 134 0.38 -4.73 -14.62
CA PRO A 134 -0.47 -5.91 -14.71
C PRO A 134 0.13 -7.15 -14.06
N HIS A 135 1.46 -7.38 -14.18
CA HIS A 135 2.12 -8.52 -13.54
C HIS A 135 2.09 -8.41 -12.02
N LEU A 136 2.30 -7.19 -11.49
CA LEU A 136 2.19 -6.97 -10.05
C LEU A 136 0.77 -7.23 -9.55
N LEU A 137 -0.24 -6.81 -10.28
CA LEU A 137 -1.63 -7.03 -9.90
C LEU A 137 -2.05 -8.50 -9.98
N ALA A 138 -1.36 -9.32 -10.77
CA ALA A 138 -1.56 -10.76 -10.86
C ALA A 138 -1.01 -11.55 -9.66
N VAL A 139 -0.29 -10.90 -8.74
CA VAL A 139 0.19 -11.55 -7.51
C VAL A 139 -0.99 -11.81 -6.57
N ASP A 140 -1.27 -13.07 -6.27
CA ASP A 140 -2.37 -13.50 -5.42
C ASP A 140 -2.43 -12.74 -4.09
N GLY A 141 -3.63 -12.30 -3.72
CA GLY A 141 -3.88 -11.56 -2.49
C GLY A 141 -3.50 -10.09 -2.53
N LEU A 142 -2.89 -9.61 -3.62
CA LEU A 142 -2.51 -8.21 -3.78
C LEU A 142 -3.58 -7.46 -4.60
N GLY A 143 -4.35 -6.62 -3.93
CA GLY A 143 -5.32 -5.74 -4.59
C GLY A 143 -4.69 -4.43 -5.10
N VAL A 144 -5.47 -3.66 -5.88
CA VAL A 144 -5.08 -2.37 -6.47
C VAL A 144 -4.37 -1.43 -5.48
N LEU A 145 -4.92 -1.25 -4.28
CA LEU A 145 -4.36 -0.33 -3.28
C LEU A 145 -3.01 -0.81 -2.73
N GLY A 146 -2.87 -2.13 -2.57
CA GLY A 146 -1.60 -2.75 -2.17
C GLY A 146 -0.54 -2.57 -3.25
N ALA A 147 -0.90 -2.84 -4.51
CA ALA A 147 -0.02 -2.67 -5.66
C ALA A 147 0.41 -1.20 -5.83
N ALA A 148 -0.52 -0.25 -5.84
CA ALA A 148 -0.23 1.18 -5.91
C ALA A 148 0.71 1.64 -4.80
N THR A 149 0.47 1.16 -3.58
CA THR A 149 1.31 1.46 -2.42
C THR A 149 2.73 0.91 -2.60
N ILE A 150 2.86 -0.34 -3.04
CA ILE A 150 4.16 -0.98 -3.25
C ILE A 150 4.94 -0.26 -4.34
N VAL A 151 4.33 0.03 -5.49
CA VAL A 151 4.97 0.77 -6.58
C VAL A 151 5.47 2.13 -6.11
N GLY A 152 4.59 2.93 -5.50
CA GLY A 152 4.92 4.28 -5.06
C GLY A 152 6.02 4.33 -3.99
N GLU A 153 6.07 3.35 -3.09
CA GLU A 153 7.11 3.24 -2.05
C GLU A 153 8.41 2.64 -2.59
N THR A 154 8.31 1.80 -3.64
CA THR A 154 9.49 1.19 -4.27
C THR A 154 10.26 2.20 -5.12
N ALA A 155 9.57 3.12 -5.78
CA ALA A 155 10.17 4.17 -6.63
C ALA A 155 11.21 3.61 -7.63
N GLY A 156 10.81 2.57 -8.36
CA GLY A 156 11.65 1.84 -9.30
C GLY A 156 12.27 0.57 -8.70
N ALA A 157 11.95 -0.59 -9.27
CA ALA A 157 12.49 -1.87 -8.79
C ALA A 157 13.92 -2.11 -9.34
N ALA A 158 14.28 -1.49 -10.44
CA ALA A 158 15.62 -1.57 -11.04
C ALA A 158 16.73 -1.11 -10.10
N ARG A 159 16.44 -0.19 -9.17
CA ARG A 159 17.41 0.26 -8.16
C ARG A 159 17.84 -0.82 -7.16
N PHE A 160 17.16 -1.95 -7.10
CA PHE A 160 17.52 -3.07 -6.24
C PHE A 160 18.25 -4.13 -7.07
N HIS A 161 19.50 -4.41 -6.74
CA HIS A 161 20.30 -5.42 -7.42
C HIS A 161 19.81 -6.85 -7.24
N SER A 162 18.94 -7.12 -6.24
CA SER A 162 18.40 -8.46 -5.96
C SER A 162 17.08 -8.41 -5.18
N LYS A 163 16.34 -9.53 -5.22
CA LYS A 163 15.16 -9.75 -4.38
C LYS A 163 15.48 -9.67 -2.89
N ASP A 164 16.71 -9.99 -2.49
CA ASP A 164 17.14 -9.94 -1.08
C ASP A 164 17.38 -8.49 -0.64
N ALA A 165 17.93 -7.64 -1.51
CA ALA A 165 18.03 -6.20 -1.27
C ALA A 165 16.64 -5.57 -1.13
N PHE A 166 15.68 -5.92 -2.02
CA PHE A 166 14.29 -5.48 -1.91
C PHE A 166 13.61 -5.98 -0.63
N ALA A 167 13.84 -7.24 -0.22
CA ALA A 167 13.30 -7.78 1.02
C ALA A 167 13.90 -7.12 2.27
N ARG A 168 15.16 -6.72 2.23
CA ARG A 168 15.78 -5.92 3.29
C ARG A 168 15.14 -4.53 3.36
N PHE A 169 14.92 -3.89 2.23
CA PHE A 169 14.27 -2.59 2.14
C PHE A 169 12.84 -2.62 2.70
N ASN A 170 12.03 -3.64 2.37
CA ASN A 170 10.66 -3.75 2.85
C ASN A 170 10.51 -4.42 4.23
N GLY A 171 11.62 -4.81 4.85
CA GLY A 171 11.65 -5.39 6.20
C GLY A 171 11.16 -6.83 6.30
N THR A 172 11.06 -7.58 5.19
CA THR A 172 10.72 -9.01 5.22
C THR A 172 11.94 -9.92 5.34
N ALA A 173 13.15 -9.44 5.01
CA ALA A 173 14.37 -10.17 5.25
C ALA A 173 14.70 -10.20 6.75
N PRO A 174 14.99 -11.36 7.33
CA PRO A 174 15.46 -11.45 8.71
C PRO A 174 16.87 -10.85 8.83
N ILE A 175 17.22 -10.36 10.02
CA ILE A 175 18.55 -9.85 10.34
C ILE A 175 19.32 -10.99 11.02
N PRO A 176 20.43 -11.46 10.43
CA PRO A 176 21.28 -12.43 11.10
C PRO A 176 22.00 -11.78 12.27
N VAL A 177 22.09 -12.48 13.37
CA VAL A 177 22.80 -12.08 14.59
C VAL A 177 23.67 -13.24 15.04
N TRP A 178 24.95 -12.99 15.17
CA TRP A 178 25.92 -13.99 15.65
C TRP A 178 26.23 -13.78 17.12
N SER A 179 26.29 -14.90 17.84
CA SER A 179 26.84 -14.99 19.19
C SER A 179 27.83 -16.14 19.20
N GLY A 180 29.13 -15.86 19.09
CA GLY A 180 30.15 -16.85 18.82
C GLY A 180 29.87 -17.58 17.49
N ASN A 181 29.85 -18.92 17.50
CA ASN A 181 29.58 -19.75 16.31
C ASN A 181 28.06 -20.01 16.09
N HIS A 182 27.18 -19.41 16.87
CA HIS A 182 25.74 -19.60 16.72
C HIS A 182 25.11 -18.44 15.96
N GLU A 183 24.53 -18.75 14.78
CA GLU A 183 23.72 -17.83 14.01
C GLU A 183 22.26 -17.87 14.49
N ARG A 184 21.69 -16.70 14.77
CA ARG A 184 20.28 -16.50 15.06
C ARG A 184 19.69 -15.44 14.12
N PHE A 185 18.41 -15.52 13.87
CA PHE A 185 17.71 -14.53 13.05
C PHE A 185 16.73 -13.73 13.91
N ARG A 186 16.77 -12.41 13.78
CA ARG A 186 15.80 -11.53 14.42
C ARG A 186 14.98 -10.77 13.38
N LEU A 187 13.82 -10.28 13.83
CA LEU A 187 12.94 -9.49 13.00
C LEU A 187 13.61 -8.17 12.61
N ASN A 188 13.56 -7.84 11.31
CA ASN A 188 13.91 -6.51 10.82
C ASN A 188 12.78 -5.51 11.16
N ARG A 189 13.05 -4.58 12.06
CA ARG A 189 12.12 -3.51 12.44
C ARG A 189 12.35 -2.21 11.65
N GLY A 190 13.42 -2.12 10.88
CA GLY A 190 13.87 -0.88 10.21
C GLY A 190 13.49 -0.77 8.75
N GLY A 191 12.77 -1.72 8.15
CA GLY A 191 12.35 -1.66 6.75
C GLY A 191 11.16 -0.73 6.49
N ASN A 192 10.84 -0.49 5.22
CA ASN A 192 9.65 0.27 4.80
C ASN A 192 8.38 -0.39 5.33
N ARG A 193 7.78 0.24 6.35
CA ARG A 193 6.59 -0.29 7.07
C ARG A 193 5.35 -0.30 6.20
N THR A 194 5.26 0.60 5.24
CA THR A 194 4.12 0.74 4.34
C THR A 194 4.05 -0.45 3.38
N ILE A 195 5.18 -0.80 2.74
CA ILE A 195 5.28 -2.01 1.91
C ILE A 195 5.06 -3.27 2.77
N ASN A 196 5.69 -3.32 3.95
CA ASN A 196 5.54 -4.48 4.86
C ASN A 196 4.08 -4.73 5.23
N THR A 197 3.28 -3.67 5.45
CA THR A 197 1.85 -3.77 5.73
C THR A 197 1.08 -4.27 4.51
N ALA A 198 1.38 -3.78 3.29
CA ALA A 198 0.75 -4.27 2.06
C ALA A 198 1.02 -5.77 1.84
N LEU A 199 2.28 -6.21 2.03
CA LEU A 199 2.66 -7.62 1.96
C LEU A 199 1.99 -8.47 3.04
N HIS A 200 1.80 -7.93 4.24
CA HIS A 200 1.07 -8.61 5.31
C HIS A 200 -0.41 -8.80 4.94
N MET A 201 -1.05 -7.77 4.40
CA MET A 201 -2.44 -7.86 3.96
C MET A 201 -2.61 -8.87 2.81
N ALA A 202 -1.66 -8.92 1.88
CA ALA A 202 -1.64 -9.93 0.82
C ALA A 202 -1.53 -11.35 1.42
N ALA A 203 -0.64 -11.55 2.40
CA ALA A 203 -0.49 -12.85 3.08
C ALA A 203 -1.76 -13.27 3.83
N VAL A 204 -2.41 -12.34 4.54
CA VAL A 204 -3.69 -12.58 5.22
C VAL A 204 -4.79 -12.94 4.22
N THR A 205 -4.82 -12.27 3.06
CA THR A 205 -5.79 -12.54 2.00
C THR A 205 -5.56 -13.91 1.39
N GLN A 206 -4.31 -14.27 1.07
CA GLN A 206 -3.97 -15.61 0.55
C GLN A 206 -4.39 -16.71 1.53
N GLN A 207 -4.09 -16.54 2.82
CA GLN A 207 -4.47 -17.53 3.84
C GLN A 207 -6.00 -17.66 3.95
N ARG A 208 -6.72 -16.54 3.96
CA ARG A 208 -8.17 -16.53 4.16
C ARG A 208 -8.96 -17.09 2.97
N LEU A 209 -8.49 -16.86 1.75
CA LEU A 209 -9.18 -17.25 0.52
C LEU A 209 -8.72 -18.60 -0.04
N GLY A 210 -7.83 -19.33 0.67
CA GLY A 210 -7.38 -20.65 0.25
C GLY A 210 -6.46 -20.65 -0.96
N TYR A 211 -5.73 -19.57 -1.22
CA TYR A 211 -4.69 -19.55 -2.25
C TYR A 211 -3.46 -20.36 -1.82
N GLU A 212 -2.48 -20.56 -2.71
CA GLU A 212 -1.21 -21.26 -2.45
C GLU A 212 -0.54 -20.88 -1.11
N GLY A 213 -0.77 -19.64 -0.65
CA GLY A 213 -0.28 -19.17 0.64
C GLY A 213 -0.91 -19.88 1.84
N ALA A 214 -2.15 -20.39 1.73
CA ALA A 214 -2.80 -21.15 2.79
C ALA A 214 -2.10 -22.51 2.99
N ASP A 215 -1.83 -23.22 1.89
CA ASP A 215 -1.12 -24.50 1.91
C ASP A 215 0.30 -24.34 2.45
N TYR A 216 0.95 -23.24 2.05
CA TYR A 216 2.29 -22.93 2.57
C TYR A 216 2.27 -22.71 4.09
N VAL A 217 1.30 -21.95 4.62
CA VAL A 217 1.16 -21.73 6.07
C VAL A 217 0.88 -23.06 6.78
N ALA A 218 -0.04 -23.87 6.29
CA ALA A 218 -0.36 -25.18 6.85
C ALA A 218 0.89 -26.08 6.92
N LYS A 219 1.70 -26.11 5.85
CA LYS A 219 2.97 -26.84 5.80
C LYS A 219 3.99 -26.34 6.84
N GLN A 220 4.04 -25.02 7.10
CA GLN A 220 4.95 -24.48 8.12
C GLN A 220 4.47 -24.81 9.54
N LEU A 221 3.17 -24.78 9.78
CA LEU A 221 2.57 -25.19 11.06
C LEU A 221 2.84 -26.66 11.36
N ALA A 222 2.69 -27.53 10.35
CA ALA A 222 3.02 -28.97 10.47
C ALA A 222 4.50 -29.23 10.77
N ARG A 223 5.39 -28.28 10.45
CA ARG A 223 6.82 -28.30 10.79
C ARG A 223 7.14 -27.71 12.17
N GLY A 224 6.12 -27.45 12.99
CA GLY A 224 6.26 -26.91 14.34
C GLY A 224 6.51 -25.40 14.42
N LYS A 225 6.31 -24.64 13.32
CA LYS A 225 6.38 -23.18 13.37
C LYS A 225 5.11 -22.60 13.99
N THR A 226 5.25 -21.51 14.72
CA THR A 226 4.09 -20.74 15.17
C THR A 226 3.39 -20.07 13.98
N HIS A 227 2.11 -19.75 14.10
CA HIS A 227 1.35 -19.03 13.07
C HIS A 227 2.04 -17.71 12.68
N THR A 228 2.56 -16.96 13.66
CA THR A 228 3.28 -15.70 13.40
C THR A 228 4.55 -15.92 12.57
N GLU A 229 5.29 -16.98 12.83
CA GLU A 229 6.49 -17.33 12.05
C GLU A 229 6.11 -17.77 10.63
N ALA A 230 5.10 -18.63 10.47
CA ALA A 230 4.59 -19.06 9.18
C ALA A 230 4.15 -17.88 8.31
N MET A 231 3.42 -16.91 8.89
CA MET A 231 3.01 -15.68 8.21
C MET A 231 4.20 -14.76 7.85
N ARG A 232 5.28 -14.75 8.63
CA ARG A 232 6.50 -14.01 8.27
C ARG A 232 7.21 -14.66 7.08
N LEU A 233 7.28 -15.99 7.06
CA LEU A 233 7.86 -16.73 5.94
C LEU A 233 7.03 -16.55 4.67
N LEU A 234 5.70 -16.58 4.76
CA LEU A 234 4.81 -16.31 3.62
C LEU A 234 5.03 -14.90 3.07
N ARG A 235 5.09 -13.88 3.93
CA ARG A 235 5.38 -12.49 3.49
C ARG A 235 6.70 -12.37 2.75
N ARG A 236 7.72 -13.12 3.18
CA ARG A 236 9.02 -13.15 2.48
C ARG A 236 8.86 -13.75 1.07
N ARG A 237 8.10 -14.82 0.90
CA ARG A 237 7.81 -15.40 -0.42
C ARG A 237 7.02 -14.45 -1.31
N ILE A 238 6.00 -13.79 -0.74
CA ILE A 238 5.23 -12.78 -1.47
C ILE A 238 6.14 -11.61 -1.90
N SER A 239 7.06 -11.17 -1.04
CA SER A 239 8.04 -10.14 -1.40
C SER A 239 8.89 -10.53 -2.61
N ASP A 240 9.30 -11.80 -2.73
CA ASP A 240 10.06 -12.29 -3.88
C ASP A 240 9.24 -12.28 -5.16
N ARG A 241 7.97 -12.71 -5.09
CA ARG A 241 7.03 -12.66 -6.22
C ARG A 241 6.73 -11.23 -6.64
N VAL A 242 6.51 -10.34 -5.68
CA VAL A 242 6.29 -8.91 -5.94
C VAL A 242 7.49 -8.30 -6.64
N PHE A 243 8.71 -8.59 -6.20
CA PHE A 243 9.91 -8.08 -6.86
C PHE A 243 10.05 -8.58 -8.30
N ALA A 244 9.81 -9.86 -8.52
CA ALA A 244 9.82 -10.43 -9.87
C ALA A 244 8.77 -9.80 -10.78
N ALA A 245 7.55 -9.57 -10.27
CA ALA A 245 6.46 -8.94 -11.00
C ALA A 245 6.77 -7.47 -11.34
N LEU A 246 7.30 -6.70 -10.40
CA LEU A 246 7.74 -5.31 -10.63
C LEU A 246 8.79 -5.24 -11.74
N ARG A 247 9.79 -6.13 -11.71
CA ARG A 247 10.83 -6.21 -12.75
C ARG A 247 10.26 -6.60 -14.11
N ALA A 248 9.24 -7.46 -14.14
CA ALA A 248 8.56 -7.83 -15.38
C ALA A 248 7.78 -6.65 -15.96
N ASP A 249 7.06 -5.89 -15.12
CA ASP A 249 6.33 -4.68 -15.54
C ASP A 249 7.31 -3.59 -16.07
N GLU A 250 8.43 -3.36 -15.39
CA GLU A 250 9.46 -2.41 -15.86
C GLU A 250 10.05 -2.83 -17.22
N LYS A 251 10.41 -4.11 -17.36
CA LYS A 251 10.95 -4.63 -18.63
C LYS A 251 9.94 -4.53 -19.79
N ALA A 252 8.66 -4.74 -19.50
CA ALA A 252 7.61 -4.60 -20.52
C ALA A 252 7.48 -3.15 -21.03
N LYS A 253 7.74 -2.15 -20.15
CA LYS A 253 7.77 -0.73 -20.53
C LYS A 253 9.01 -0.33 -21.32
N GLU A 254 10.15 -0.97 -21.08
CA GLU A 254 11.40 -0.73 -21.79
C GLU A 254 11.44 -1.36 -23.19
N SER A 255 10.60 -2.39 -23.44
CA SER A 255 10.53 -3.05 -24.73
C SER A 255 9.90 -2.11 -25.75
N PRO A 256 10.53 -1.83 -26.92
CA PRO A 256 9.92 -1.02 -27.97
C PRO A 256 8.60 -1.65 -28.39
N ILE A 257 7.53 -0.84 -28.46
CA ILE A 257 6.26 -1.26 -29.05
C ILE A 257 6.58 -1.66 -30.48
N ASP A 258 6.45 -2.94 -30.83
CA ASP A 258 6.55 -3.40 -32.21
C ASP A 258 5.33 -2.84 -32.98
N LEU A 259 5.53 -1.68 -33.59
CA LEU A 259 4.53 -0.97 -34.40
C LEU A 259 4.11 -1.76 -35.66
N ARG A 260 4.68 -2.95 -35.91
CA ARG A 260 4.37 -3.79 -37.10
C ARG A 260 3.04 -4.52 -36.98
N HIS A 261 2.40 -4.53 -35.79
CA HIS A 261 1.08 -5.12 -35.57
C HIS A 261 0.02 -4.05 -35.29
N ARG A 262 -0.07 -3.02 -36.14
CA ARG A 262 -1.31 -2.25 -36.24
C ARG A 262 -2.31 -3.10 -37.07
N PRO A 263 -3.47 -3.47 -36.52
CA PRO A 263 -4.57 -3.95 -37.36
C PRO A 263 -4.84 -2.83 -38.38
N GLY A 264 -4.86 -3.20 -39.68
CA GLY A 264 -5.19 -2.26 -40.72
C GLY A 264 -6.56 -1.63 -40.49
N PRO A 265 -6.84 -0.44 -41.09
CA PRO A 265 -8.15 0.19 -40.95
C PRO A 265 -9.24 -0.80 -41.37
N GLU A 266 -10.25 -0.96 -40.50
CA GLU A 266 -11.43 -1.75 -40.82
C GLU A 266 -12.03 -1.25 -42.17
N PRO A 267 -12.44 -2.14 -43.08
CA PRO A 267 -13.05 -1.72 -44.34
C PRO A 267 -14.34 -0.95 -44.02
N VAL A 268 -14.39 0.29 -44.50
CA VAL A 268 -15.59 1.11 -44.48
C VAL A 268 -16.66 0.36 -45.31
N LEU A 269 -17.69 -0.15 -44.64
CA LEU A 269 -18.87 -0.66 -45.29
C LEU A 269 -19.55 0.51 -46.00
N GLU A 270 -19.39 0.59 -47.35
CA GLU A 270 -20.21 1.45 -48.20
C GLU A 270 -21.67 1.01 -48.05
N VAL A 271 -22.46 1.86 -47.43
CA VAL A 271 -23.92 1.73 -47.46
C VAL A 271 -24.37 2.14 -48.86
N ALA A 272 -24.67 1.14 -49.68
CA ALA A 272 -25.29 1.36 -50.96
C ALA A 272 -26.70 1.96 -50.76
N ALA A 273 -26.98 3.01 -51.51
CA ALA A 273 -28.26 3.73 -51.58
C ALA A 273 -29.42 2.90 -52.10
#